data_3a3f85f53db4640fa6255143cee494ec
#
_entry.id   3a3f85f53db4640fa6255143cee494ec
#
_cell.length_a   1.000
_cell.length_b   1.000
_cell.length_c   1.000
_cell.angle_alpha   90.00
_cell.angle_beta   90.00
_cell.angle_gamma   90.00
#
_symmetry.space_group_name_H-M   'P 1'
#
loop_
_entity.id
_entity.type
_entity.pdbx_description
1 polymer ?
#
loop_
_entity_poly.entity_id
_entity_poly.type
_entity_poly.pdbx_seq_one_letter_code
_entity_poly.pdbx_strand_id
1 'polypeptide(L)'
;MRIRKTTLNDLEPVMAMYDYARKFMQEHGNPNQWINGYPSEEYIRREIADGHSYICENEQGETVGTFCFIVGEDPTYAVIDNGKWLNDAPYGVIHRMASNGKEKGIADQCIRWCFEQHHNIRVDTHHDNYVMQNILKKNGFEECGIIYTHNGSPRIAYQKTYKKTIKHTFNTMKTFYIIYLLLACQ
;
A
#
# COMPACT_ATOMS: atom_id res chain seq x y z
N MET A 1 8.40 -16.27 -0.29
CA MET A 1 8.28 -15.32 -1.42
C MET A 1 9.40 -14.30 -1.35
N ARG A 2 10.03 -13.99 -2.47
CA ARG A 2 11.06 -12.96 -2.61
C ARG A 2 10.48 -11.76 -3.36
N ILE A 3 10.75 -10.54 -2.88
CA ILE A 3 10.40 -9.30 -3.58
C ILE A 3 11.70 -8.60 -4.00
N ARG A 4 11.77 -8.21 -5.26
CA ARG A 4 12.91 -7.49 -5.84
C ARG A 4 12.47 -6.45 -6.86
N LYS A 5 13.36 -5.54 -7.20
CA LYS A 5 13.13 -4.60 -8.31
C LYS A 5 12.93 -5.37 -9.62
N THR A 6 11.98 -4.87 -10.40
CA THR A 6 11.73 -5.34 -11.77
C THR A 6 12.87 -4.90 -12.68
N THR A 7 13.25 -5.74 -13.62
CA THR A 7 14.17 -5.42 -14.70
C THR A 7 13.45 -5.50 -16.06
N LEU A 8 14.08 -5.03 -17.13
CA LEU A 8 13.49 -5.16 -18.47
C LEU A 8 13.33 -6.61 -18.91
N ASN A 9 14.09 -7.54 -18.34
CA ASN A 9 13.91 -8.98 -18.62
C ASN A 9 12.62 -9.55 -18.03
N ASP A 10 12.03 -8.87 -17.06
CA ASP A 10 10.77 -9.25 -16.40
C ASP A 10 9.54 -8.64 -17.09
N LEU A 11 9.73 -7.81 -18.13
CA LEU A 11 8.66 -7.00 -18.70
C LEU A 11 7.51 -7.85 -19.25
N GLU A 12 7.81 -8.93 -19.99
CA GLU A 12 6.81 -9.81 -20.57
C GLU A 12 5.89 -10.43 -19.50
N PRO A 13 6.39 -11.13 -18.46
CA PRO A 13 5.53 -11.66 -17.40
C PRO A 13 4.79 -10.56 -16.62
N VAL A 14 5.38 -9.37 -16.44
CA VAL A 14 4.71 -8.23 -15.78
C VAL A 14 3.53 -7.74 -16.61
N MET A 15 3.69 -7.56 -17.92
CA MET A 15 2.59 -7.15 -18.80
C MET A 15 1.49 -8.20 -18.87
N ALA A 16 1.83 -9.48 -18.91
CA ALA A 16 0.85 -10.58 -18.85
C ALA A 16 0.03 -10.54 -17.53
N MET A 17 0.64 -10.19 -16.40
CA MET A 17 -0.09 -10.00 -15.14
C MET A 17 -1.05 -8.82 -15.18
N TYR A 18 -0.67 -7.71 -15.83
CA TYR A 18 -1.59 -6.57 -16.02
C TYR A 18 -2.75 -6.92 -16.95
N ASP A 19 -2.52 -7.72 -18.00
CA ASP A 19 -3.59 -8.25 -18.87
C ASP A 19 -4.57 -9.11 -18.08
N TYR A 20 -4.04 -10.03 -17.28
CA TYR A 20 -4.85 -10.85 -16.39
C TYR A 20 -5.66 -10.02 -15.39
N ALA A 21 -5.02 -9.03 -14.75
CA ALA A 21 -5.68 -8.18 -13.77
C ALA A 21 -6.80 -7.33 -14.39
N ARG A 22 -6.61 -6.78 -15.62
CA ARG A 22 -7.67 -6.06 -16.36
C ARG A 22 -8.88 -6.96 -16.63
N LYS A 23 -8.63 -8.18 -17.13
CA LYS A 23 -9.69 -9.16 -17.37
C LYS A 23 -10.42 -9.51 -16.06
N PHE A 24 -9.67 -9.82 -15.00
CA PHE A 24 -10.22 -10.11 -13.69
C PHE A 24 -11.12 -8.98 -13.18
N MET A 25 -10.66 -7.73 -13.27
CA MET A 25 -11.45 -6.57 -12.84
C MET A 25 -12.75 -6.43 -13.63
N GLN A 26 -12.71 -6.61 -14.96
CA GLN A 26 -13.91 -6.58 -15.81
C GLN A 26 -14.93 -7.64 -15.41
N GLU A 27 -14.48 -8.85 -15.16
CA GLU A 27 -15.32 -9.99 -14.77
C GLU A 27 -15.89 -9.87 -13.35
N HIS A 28 -15.25 -9.04 -12.47
CA HIS A 28 -15.62 -8.89 -11.07
C HIS A 28 -16.19 -7.50 -10.73
N GLY A 29 -16.83 -6.84 -11.72
CA GLY A 29 -17.61 -5.63 -11.51
C GLY A 29 -16.81 -4.33 -11.39
N ASN A 30 -15.53 -4.34 -11.77
CA ASN A 30 -14.66 -3.14 -11.79
C ASN A 30 -14.10 -2.87 -13.20
N PRO A 31 -14.94 -2.64 -14.23
CA PRO A 31 -14.45 -2.48 -15.61
C PRO A 31 -13.79 -1.14 -15.88
N ASN A 32 -13.95 -0.15 -15.01
CA ASN A 32 -13.63 1.26 -15.28
C ASN A 32 -12.31 1.73 -14.63
N GLN A 33 -11.65 0.94 -13.81
CA GLN A 33 -10.43 1.36 -13.12
C GLN A 33 -9.22 1.41 -14.07
N TRP A 34 -9.02 0.37 -14.88
CA TRP A 34 -7.92 0.25 -15.83
C TRP A 34 -8.45 0.09 -17.24
N ILE A 35 -8.78 1.22 -17.88
CA ILE A 35 -9.31 1.29 -19.24
C ILE A 35 -8.20 1.57 -20.26
N ASN A 36 -8.48 1.38 -21.53
CA ASN A 36 -7.61 1.76 -22.65
C ASN A 36 -6.19 1.16 -22.55
N GLY A 37 -6.08 -0.09 -22.07
CA GLY A 37 -4.80 -0.77 -21.95
C GLY A 37 -3.89 -0.26 -20.82
N TYR A 38 -4.42 0.54 -19.88
CA TYR A 38 -3.63 0.99 -18.71
C TYR A 38 -3.34 -0.18 -17.75
N PRO A 39 -2.15 -0.23 -17.14
CA PRO A 39 -0.96 0.55 -17.48
C PRO A 39 -0.36 0.08 -18.83
N SER A 40 0.12 1.03 -19.64
CA SER A 40 0.79 0.72 -20.89
C SER A 40 2.20 0.16 -20.65
N GLU A 41 2.74 -0.57 -21.64
CA GLU A 41 4.11 -1.05 -21.58
C GLU A 41 5.12 0.09 -21.41
N GLU A 42 4.94 1.20 -22.17
CA GLU A 42 5.80 2.37 -22.07
C GLU A 42 5.81 2.96 -20.66
N TYR A 43 4.63 3.01 -20.01
CA TYR A 43 4.51 3.46 -18.63
C TYR A 43 5.32 2.55 -17.68
N ILE A 44 5.16 1.22 -17.82
CA ILE A 44 5.88 0.26 -16.96
C ILE A 44 7.40 0.30 -17.22
N ARG A 45 7.84 0.51 -18.44
CA ARG A 45 9.27 0.69 -18.74
C ARG A 45 9.86 1.91 -18.01
N ARG A 46 9.11 3.01 -17.88
CA ARG A 46 9.53 4.18 -17.09
C ARG A 46 9.61 3.83 -15.60
N GLU A 47 8.59 3.18 -15.04
CA GLU A 47 8.61 2.77 -13.64
C GLU A 47 9.77 1.80 -13.32
N ILE A 48 10.17 0.97 -14.26
CA ILE A 48 11.35 0.11 -14.14
C ILE A 48 12.63 0.96 -14.13
N ALA A 49 12.76 1.89 -15.07
CA ALA A 49 13.92 2.77 -15.19
C ALA A 49 14.10 3.65 -13.95
N ASP A 50 13.00 4.16 -13.38
CA ASP A 50 12.97 4.98 -12.18
C ASP A 50 13.16 4.14 -10.88
N GLY A 51 13.17 2.81 -11.02
CA GLY A 51 13.36 1.88 -9.89
C GLY A 51 12.16 1.79 -8.96
N HIS A 52 10.95 2.11 -9.44
CA HIS A 52 9.71 2.07 -8.68
C HIS A 52 8.95 0.75 -8.83
N SER A 53 9.24 -0.04 -9.87
CA SER A 53 8.57 -1.31 -10.14
C SER A 53 9.23 -2.46 -9.39
N TYR A 54 8.40 -3.35 -8.83
CA TYR A 54 8.81 -4.54 -8.08
C TYR A 54 8.03 -5.77 -8.57
N ILE A 55 8.68 -6.94 -8.48
CA ILE A 55 8.05 -8.24 -8.69
C ILE A 55 8.16 -9.11 -7.45
N CYS A 56 7.21 -10.04 -7.38
CA CYS A 56 7.17 -11.09 -6.36
C CYS A 56 7.46 -12.43 -7.03
N GLU A 57 8.45 -13.14 -6.53
CA GLU A 57 8.83 -14.48 -6.94
C GLU A 57 8.43 -15.49 -5.86
N ASN A 58 7.82 -16.61 -6.27
CA ASN A 58 7.54 -17.72 -5.36
C ASN A 58 8.81 -18.53 -5.05
N GLU A 59 8.67 -19.64 -4.31
CA GLU A 59 9.80 -20.51 -3.96
C GLU A 59 10.40 -21.23 -5.16
N GLN A 60 9.66 -21.37 -6.25
CA GLN A 60 10.10 -21.94 -7.52
C GLN A 60 10.80 -20.93 -8.43
N GLY A 61 10.87 -19.64 -8.02
CA GLY A 61 11.43 -18.55 -8.82
C GLY A 61 10.48 -18.02 -9.90
N GLU A 62 9.21 -18.42 -9.88
CA GLU A 62 8.21 -17.89 -10.82
C GLU A 62 7.71 -16.52 -10.38
N THR A 63 7.52 -15.61 -11.33
CA THR A 63 6.92 -14.30 -11.09
C THR A 63 5.41 -14.45 -10.88
N VAL A 64 4.93 -14.16 -9.67
CA VAL A 64 3.53 -14.35 -9.26
C VAL A 64 2.80 -13.04 -8.94
N GLY A 65 3.51 -11.93 -8.79
CA GLY A 65 2.94 -10.63 -8.52
C GLY A 65 3.83 -9.48 -8.98
N THR A 66 3.24 -8.31 -9.13
CA THR A 66 3.94 -7.05 -9.43
C THR A 66 3.23 -5.88 -8.76
N PHE A 67 3.97 -4.82 -8.45
CA PHE A 67 3.45 -3.57 -7.93
C PHE A 67 4.47 -2.44 -8.14
N CYS A 68 4.01 -1.20 -8.04
CA CYS A 68 4.90 -0.04 -7.92
C CYS A 68 4.89 0.47 -6.49
N PHE A 69 6.07 0.84 -5.98
CA PHE A 69 6.24 1.43 -4.66
C PHE A 69 7.15 2.65 -4.75
N ILE A 70 6.63 3.80 -4.34
CA ILE A 70 7.28 5.10 -4.44
C ILE A 70 7.29 5.73 -3.05
N VAL A 71 8.46 6.12 -2.55
CA VAL A 71 8.56 6.92 -1.31
C VAL A 71 8.68 8.37 -1.71
N GLY A 72 7.70 9.19 -1.35
CA GLY A 72 7.63 10.60 -1.73
C GLY A 72 6.20 11.06 -1.97
N GLU A 73 6.07 12.33 -2.33
CA GLU A 73 4.78 12.95 -2.61
C GLU A 73 4.21 12.47 -3.95
N ASP A 74 2.92 12.14 -3.95
CA ASP A 74 2.15 11.92 -5.16
C ASP A 74 1.26 13.16 -5.40
N PRO A 75 1.40 13.85 -6.55
CA PRO A 75 0.60 15.04 -6.83
C PRO A 75 -0.92 14.81 -6.77
N THR A 76 -1.40 13.60 -7.07
CA THR A 76 -2.81 13.26 -7.00
C THR A 76 -3.33 13.13 -5.56
N TYR A 77 -2.43 13.08 -4.56
CA TYR A 77 -2.75 12.98 -3.15
C TYR A 77 -2.66 14.32 -2.40
N ALA A 78 -2.35 15.41 -3.12
CA ALA A 78 -2.26 16.76 -2.54
C ALA A 78 -3.63 17.29 -2.09
N VAL A 79 -4.70 16.90 -2.79
CA VAL A 79 -6.08 17.28 -2.45
C VAL A 79 -6.86 16.02 -2.10
N ILE A 80 -7.60 16.07 -0.99
CA ILE A 80 -8.50 15.01 -0.55
C ILE A 80 -9.83 15.61 -0.14
N ASP A 81 -10.92 15.10 -0.71
CA ASP A 81 -12.29 15.52 -0.44
C ASP A 81 -12.99 14.53 0.50
N ASN A 82 -14.03 15.03 1.18
CA ASN A 82 -14.89 14.22 2.08
C ASN A 82 -14.12 13.48 3.18
N GLY A 83 -12.98 14.03 3.60
CA GLY A 83 -12.16 13.44 4.64
C GLY A 83 -10.79 14.11 4.77
N LYS A 84 -9.83 13.38 5.33
CA LYS A 84 -8.46 13.85 5.51
C LYS A 84 -7.50 12.69 5.66
N TRP A 85 -6.24 12.89 5.30
CA TRP A 85 -5.17 11.96 5.62
C TRP A 85 -4.99 11.83 7.15
N LEU A 86 -4.52 10.67 7.62
CA LEU A 86 -4.29 10.40 9.05
C LEU A 86 -3.18 11.29 9.64
N ASN A 87 -2.23 11.71 8.80
CA ASN A 87 -1.14 12.64 9.14
C ASN A 87 -0.50 13.22 7.87
N ASP A 88 0.36 14.24 8.06
CA ASP A 88 1.14 14.92 7.02
C ASP A 88 2.61 14.48 6.99
N ALA A 89 2.95 13.37 7.67
CA ALA A 89 4.31 12.84 7.65
C ALA A 89 4.67 12.28 6.27
N PRO A 90 5.97 12.21 5.91
CA PRO A 90 6.41 11.54 4.68
C PRO A 90 5.80 10.14 4.56
N TYR A 91 5.46 9.74 3.35
CA TYR A 91 4.74 8.50 3.09
C TYR A 91 5.28 7.75 1.86
N GLY A 92 4.99 6.47 1.80
CA GLY A 92 5.14 5.67 0.59
C GLY A 92 3.79 5.44 -0.07
N VAL A 93 3.78 5.24 -1.38
CA VAL A 93 2.57 4.98 -2.17
C VAL A 93 2.71 3.64 -2.87
N ILE A 94 1.66 2.81 -2.77
CA ILE A 94 1.57 1.55 -3.53
C ILE A 94 0.62 1.77 -4.70
N HIS A 95 1.12 1.51 -5.90
CA HIS A 95 0.34 1.61 -7.13
C HIS A 95 0.37 0.31 -7.93
N ARG A 96 -0.64 0.12 -8.76
CA ARG A 96 -0.68 -0.88 -9.84
C ARG A 96 -0.36 -2.30 -9.38
N MET A 97 -0.84 -2.69 -8.20
CA MET A 97 -0.67 -4.05 -7.69
C MET A 97 -1.47 -5.04 -8.54
N ALA A 98 -0.80 -6.09 -9.01
CA ALA A 98 -1.39 -7.17 -9.78
C ALA A 98 -0.74 -8.51 -9.44
N SER A 99 -1.43 -9.61 -9.74
CA SER A 99 -0.90 -10.97 -9.64
C SER A 99 -1.34 -11.79 -10.84
N ASN A 100 -0.72 -12.95 -11.05
CA ASN A 100 -1.10 -13.89 -12.10
C ASN A 100 -2.30 -14.80 -11.71
N GLY A 101 -2.89 -14.61 -10.53
CA GLY A 101 -4.04 -15.35 -10.03
C GLY A 101 -3.75 -16.79 -9.57
N LYS A 102 -2.52 -17.30 -9.73
CA LYS A 102 -2.17 -18.69 -9.39
C LYS A 102 -2.01 -18.91 -7.88
N GLU A 103 -1.59 -17.88 -7.14
CA GLU A 103 -1.34 -17.96 -5.71
C GLU A 103 -2.18 -16.97 -4.92
N LYS A 104 -2.57 -17.37 -3.72
CA LYS A 104 -3.34 -16.51 -2.79
C LYS A 104 -2.39 -15.70 -1.88
N GLY A 105 -2.87 -14.54 -1.43
CA GLY A 105 -2.16 -13.74 -0.43
C GLY A 105 -0.98 -12.91 -0.97
N ILE A 106 -0.79 -12.83 -2.27
CA ILE A 106 0.27 -12.02 -2.89
C ILE A 106 0.14 -10.56 -2.46
N ALA A 107 -1.06 -9.98 -2.55
CA ALA A 107 -1.29 -8.58 -2.14
C ALA A 107 -0.98 -8.35 -0.66
N ASP A 108 -1.35 -9.27 0.24
CA ASP A 108 -1.04 -9.19 1.67
C ASP A 108 0.49 -9.14 1.91
N GLN A 109 1.25 -9.93 1.16
CA GLN A 109 2.70 -9.98 1.28
C GLN A 109 3.37 -8.72 0.71
N CYS A 110 2.88 -8.22 -0.43
CA CYS A 110 3.35 -6.95 -1.02
C CYS A 110 3.12 -5.78 -0.05
N ILE A 111 1.91 -5.66 0.51
CA ILE A 111 1.57 -4.61 1.49
C ILE A 111 2.45 -4.71 2.73
N ARG A 112 2.68 -5.91 3.26
CA ARG A 112 3.55 -6.11 4.42
C ARG A 112 4.97 -5.64 4.13
N TRP A 113 5.53 -6.08 3.00
CA TRP A 113 6.87 -5.67 2.57
C TRP A 113 6.98 -4.15 2.41
N CYS A 114 6.02 -3.49 1.74
CA CYS A 114 6.01 -2.03 1.61
C CYS A 114 5.96 -1.34 2.98
N PHE A 115 5.16 -1.86 3.91
CA PHE A 115 5.05 -1.31 5.26
C PHE A 115 6.31 -1.50 6.10
N GLU A 116 7.11 -2.53 5.83
CA GLU A 116 8.44 -2.71 6.41
C GLU A 116 9.47 -1.72 5.84
N GLN A 117 9.31 -1.30 4.57
CA GLN A 117 10.17 -0.28 3.96
C GLN A 117 9.82 1.13 4.46
N HIS A 118 8.52 1.42 4.65
CA HIS A 118 8.04 2.72 5.09
C HIS A 118 6.76 2.58 5.92
N HIS A 119 6.79 3.04 7.19
CA HIS A 119 5.69 2.81 8.14
C HIS A 119 4.50 3.79 8.01
N ASN A 120 4.42 4.54 6.93
CA ASN A 120 3.30 5.39 6.56
C ASN A 120 3.01 5.19 5.07
N ILE A 121 1.94 4.51 4.75
CA ILE A 121 1.60 4.11 3.37
C ILE A 121 0.24 4.68 2.99
N ARG A 122 0.17 5.28 1.81
CA ARG A 122 -1.07 5.70 1.15
C ARG A 122 -1.33 4.83 -0.07
N VAL A 123 -2.60 4.55 -0.33
CA VAL A 123 -3.07 3.76 -1.49
C VAL A 123 -4.43 4.30 -1.90
N ASP A 124 -4.74 4.26 -3.18
CA ASP A 124 -6.07 4.53 -3.68
C ASP A 124 -6.63 3.34 -4.48
N THR A 125 -7.95 3.27 -4.58
CA THR A 125 -8.62 2.30 -5.46
C THR A 125 -9.97 2.83 -5.95
N HIS A 126 -10.46 2.25 -7.04
CA HIS A 126 -11.79 2.60 -7.58
C HIS A 126 -12.89 2.13 -6.63
N HIS A 127 -14.04 2.84 -6.61
CA HIS A 127 -15.18 2.48 -5.76
C HIS A 127 -15.76 1.10 -6.09
N ASP A 128 -15.63 0.64 -7.33
CA ASP A 128 -16.07 -0.70 -7.75
C ASP A 128 -15.07 -1.81 -7.42
N ASN A 129 -13.85 -1.47 -6.97
CA ASN A 129 -12.84 -2.48 -6.65
C ASN A 129 -12.98 -3.00 -5.23
N TYR A 130 -14.09 -3.70 -4.97
CA TYR A 130 -14.35 -4.28 -3.64
C TYR A 130 -13.28 -5.27 -3.20
N VAL A 131 -12.63 -5.96 -4.15
CA VAL A 131 -11.54 -6.89 -3.84
C VAL A 131 -10.38 -6.14 -3.18
N MET A 132 -9.91 -5.04 -3.79
CA MET A 132 -8.81 -4.25 -3.22
C MET A 132 -9.23 -3.55 -1.94
N GLN A 133 -10.44 -2.99 -1.86
CA GLN A 133 -10.95 -2.37 -0.64
C GLN A 133 -10.92 -3.35 0.55
N ASN A 134 -11.38 -4.59 0.34
CA ASN A 134 -11.36 -5.63 1.38
C ASN A 134 -9.93 -6.01 1.78
N ILE A 135 -9.01 -6.12 0.81
CA ILE A 135 -7.59 -6.38 1.08
C ILE A 135 -6.99 -5.25 1.92
N LEU A 136 -7.23 -3.98 1.56
CA LEU A 136 -6.70 -2.83 2.30
C LEU A 136 -7.24 -2.80 3.74
N LYS A 137 -8.56 -2.95 3.92
CA LYS A 137 -9.20 -3.01 5.25
C LYS A 137 -8.65 -4.15 6.12
N LYS A 138 -8.53 -5.37 5.55
CA LYS A 138 -7.93 -6.53 6.20
C LYS A 138 -6.48 -6.26 6.66
N ASN A 139 -5.72 -5.50 5.87
CA ASN A 139 -4.34 -5.14 6.17
C ASN A 139 -4.19 -3.90 7.07
N GLY A 140 -5.29 -3.39 7.64
CA GLY A 140 -5.28 -2.32 8.64
C GLY A 140 -5.15 -0.92 8.05
N PHE A 141 -5.48 -0.72 6.78
CA PHE A 141 -5.67 0.60 6.21
C PHE A 141 -7.00 1.20 6.65
N GLU A 142 -6.99 2.50 6.89
CA GLU A 142 -8.18 3.31 7.19
C GLU A 142 -8.57 4.11 5.95
N GLU A 143 -9.86 4.18 5.67
CA GLU A 143 -10.40 5.01 4.61
C GLU A 143 -10.31 6.48 5.01
N CYS A 144 -9.75 7.32 4.14
CA CYS A 144 -9.40 8.70 4.44
C CYS A 144 -10.28 9.74 3.71
N GLY A 145 -10.88 9.38 2.58
CA GLY A 145 -11.65 10.29 1.75
C GLY A 145 -11.53 9.96 0.27
N ILE A 146 -11.68 10.97 -0.59
CA ILE A 146 -11.67 10.83 -2.05
C ILE A 146 -10.53 11.67 -2.62
N ILE A 147 -9.70 11.06 -3.47
CA ILE A 147 -8.72 11.74 -4.32
C ILE A 147 -9.10 11.62 -5.78
N TYR A 148 -8.44 12.38 -6.65
CA TYR A 148 -8.70 12.36 -8.08
C TYR A 148 -7.42 12.06 -8.84
N THR A 149 -7.49 11.09 -9.75
CA THR A 149 -6.38 10.78 -10.66
C THR A 149 -6.17 11.90 -11.67
N HIS A 150 -5.06 11.88 -12.40
CA HIS A 150 -4.74 12.93 -13.41
C HIS A 150 -5.83 13.17 -14.44
N ASN A 151 -6.68 12.19 -14.74
CA ASN A 151 -7.81 12.32 -15.65
C ASN A 151 -9.14 12.69 -14.94
N GLY A 152 -9.07 13.07 -13.65
CA GLY A 152 -10.23 13.48 -12.85
C GLY A 152 -11.09 12.32 -12.32
N SER A 153 -10.69 11.07 -12.52
CA SER A 153 -11.45 9.92 -12.00
C SER A 153 -11.32 9.82 -10.47
N PRO A 154 -12.45 9.76 -9.73
CA PRO A 154 -12.42 9.65 -8.27
C PRO A 154 -11.91 8.29 -7.81
N ARG A 155 -11.20 8.29 -6.70
CA ARG A 155 -10.68 7.10 -6.01
C ARG A 155 -10.90 7.21 -4.51
N ILE A 156 -11.23 6.10 -3.88
CA ILE A 156 -11.24 6.01 -2.42
C ILE A 156 -9.80 5.95 -1.95
N ALA A 157 -9.43 6.88 -1.10
CA ALA A 157 -8.10 7.02 -0.52
C ALA A 157 -8.01 6.25 0.80
N TYR A 158 -6.92 5.53 0.99
CA TYR A 158 -6.61 4.74 2.18
C TYR A 158 -5.23 5.07 2.71
N GLN A 159 -5.08 5.06 4.03
CA GLN A 159 -3.77 5.22 4.68
C GLN A 159 -3.59 4.21 5.79
N LYS A 160 -2.36 3.73 5.95
CA LYS A 160 -1.92 2.91 7.07
C LYS A 160 -0.68 3.51 7.67
N THR A 161 -0.69 3.73 8.99
CA THR A 161 0.44 4.26 9.74
C THR A 161 0.84 3.32 10.86
N TYR A 162 2.03 3.51 11.39
CA TYR A 162 2.43 2.85 12.63
C TYR A 162 1.58 3.41 13.78
N LYS A 163 0.73 2.58 14.38
CA LYS A 163 0.03 2.95 15.62
C LYS A 163 1.07 2.94 16.74
N LYS A 164 1.49 4.13 17.19
CA LYS A 164 2.22 4.24 18.46
C LYS A 164 1.33 3.63 19.54
N THR A 165 1.65 2.41 19.98
CA THR A 165 1.09 1.89 21.23
C THR A 165 1.59 2.82 22.31
N ILE A 166 0.73 3.70 22.86
CA ILE A 166 1.01 4.42 24.07
C ILE A 166 1.06 3.35 25.15
N LYS A 167 2.26 2.80 25.38
CA LYS A 167 2.50 2.09 26.63
C LYS A 167 2.30 3.17 27.70
N HIS A 168 1.18 3.12 28.40
CA HIS A 168 1.07 3.76 29.71
C HIS A 168 2.17 3.12 30.56
N THR A 169 3.34 3.70 30.52
CA THR A 169 4.34 3.51 31.56
C THR A 169 3.71 4.17 32.77
N PHE A 170 2.95 3.39 33.53
CA PHE A 170 2.56 3.78 34.87
C PHE A 170 3.86 4.13 35.56
N ASN A 171 4.00 5.41 35.86
CA ASN A 171 5.17 6.01 36.44
C ASN A 171 5.30 5.44 37.86
N THR A 172 6.07 4.38 38.01
CA THR A 172 6.46 3.76 39.30
C THR A 172 7.23 4.73 40.19
N MET A 173 7.48 5.95 39.73
CA MET A 173 8.14 6.98 40.54
C MET A 173 7.26 7.58 41.64
N LYS A 174 5.93 7.46 41.57
CA LYS A 174 5.07 7.95 42.67
C LYS A 174 5.09 7.04 43.92
N THR A 175 5.40 5.76 43.77
CA THR A 175 5.42 4.80 44.87
C THR A 175 6.69 4.96 45.74
N PHE A 176 7.81 5.35 45.17
CA PHE A 176 9.04 5.59 45.93
C PHE A 176 9.02 6.87 46.75
N TYR A 177 8.30 7.91 46.32
CA TYR A 177 8.21 9.17 47.07
C TYR A 177 7.32 9.06 48.33
N ILE A 178 6.32 8.19 48.31
CA ILE A 178 5.44 7.94 49.49
C ILE A 178 6.15 7.08 50.54
N ILE A 179 6.99 6.12 50.12
CA ILE A 179 7.77 5.30 51.04
C ILE A 179 8.87 6.12 51.76
N TYR A 180 9.47 7.10 51.07
CA TYR A 180 10.50 7.95 51.66
C TYR A 180 9.94 8.93 52.68
N LEU A 181 8.69 9.40 52.54
CA LEU A 181 8.01 10.27 53.49
C LEU A 181 7.52 9.56 54.77
N LEU A 182 7.30 8.24 54.69
CA LEU A 182 6.89 7.43 55.86
C LEU A 182 8.05 6.96 56.73
N LEU A 183 9.29 6.94 56.18
CA LEU A 183 10.49 6.58 56.93
C LEU A 183 11.24 7.78 57.55
N ALA A 184 10.84 9.02 57.25
CA ALA A 184 11.46 10.25 57.78
C ALA A 184 10.73 10.80 59.04
N CYS A 185 9.69 10.13 59.53
CA CYS A 185 8.90 10.50 60.68
C CYS A 185 8.99 9.46 61.84
N GLN A 186 10.14 8.82 62.01
CA GLN A 186 10.44 8.08 63.25
C GLN A 186 11.69 8.60 63.88
#